data_e0881f32b7a3ddfd3d30f4c51eb8e9cd
#
_entry.id   e0881f32b7a3ddfd3d30f4c51eb8e9cd
#
_cell.length_a   1.000
_cell.length_b   1.000
_cell.length_c   1.000
_cell.angle_alpha   90.00
_cell.angle_beta   90.00
_cell.angle_gamma   90.00
#
_symmetry.space_group_name_H-M   'P 1'
#
loop_
_entity.id
_entity.type
_entity.pdbx_description
1 polymer ?
#
loop_
_entity_poly.entity_id
_entity_poly.type
_entity_poly.pdbx_seq_one_letter_code
_entity_poly.pdbx_strand_id
1 'polypeptide(L)'
;MILVIDDDSAIRTSLSLLLKHAKHEVQAVATPKEAIAVVRSVTPELILMDMNFSLTTSGDEGLILLKQVKIFCPDTPVILMTAWGSISLAVKGMQAGAQNFITKPWNNVVLMNEIETA
;
A
#
# COMPACT_ATOMS: atom_id res chain seq x y z
N MET A 1 -11.50 4.04 6.55
CA MET A 1 -10.57 2.92 6.85
C MET A 1 -9.40 2.97 5.87
N ILE A 2 -8.20 2.82 6.40
CA ILE A 2 -6.98 2.71 5.60
C ILE A 2 -6.61 1.23 5.52
N LEU A 3 -6.42 0.72 4.30
CA LEU A 3 -6.01 -0.66 4.08
C LEU A 3 -4.49 -0.71 3.92
N VAL A 4 -3.83 -1.52 4.74
CA VAL A 4 -2.39 -1.77 4.68
C VAL A 4 -2.17 -3.18 4.11
N ILE A 5 -1.40 -3.27 3.04
CA ILE A 5 -1.09 -4.53 2.38
C ILE A 5 0.43 -4.74 2.40
N ASP A 6 0.90 -5.62 3.28
CA ASP A 6 2.32 -5.92 3.41
C ASP A 6 2.48 -7.31 4.02
N ASP A 7 3.37 -8.12 3.49
CA ASP A 7 3.61 -9.47 4.00
C ASP A 7 4.49 -9.49 5.26
N ASP A 8 5.14 -8.38 5.60
CA ASP A 8 5.95 -8.26 6.81
C ASP A 8 5.07 -7.88 8.01
N SER A 9 4.98 -8.78 8.99
CA SER A 9 4.15 -8.56 10.18
C SER A 9 4.62 -7.36 11.02
N ALA A 10 5.92 -7.10 11.07
CA ALA A 10 6.46 -5.96 11.81
C ALA A 10 6.02 -4.64 11.17
N ILE A 11 6.00 -4.57 9.86
CA ILE A 11 5.52 -3.39 9.13
C ILE A 11 4.02 -3.21 9.34
N ARG A 12 3.24 -4.27 9.23
CA ARG A 12 1.78 -4.20 9.50
C ARG A 12 1.51 -3.67 10.89
N THR A 13 2.21 -4.18 11.89
CA THR A 13 2.04 -3.76 13.29
C THR A 13 2.44 -2.29 13.45
N SER A 14 3.60 -1.89 12.94
CA SER A 14 4.09 -0.51 13.07
C SER A 14 3.16 0.48 12.41
N LEU A 15 2.71 0.20 11.19
CA LEU A 15 1.79 1.08 10.47
C LEU A 15 0.43 1.14 11.14
N SER A 16 -0.08 0.01 11.62
CA SER A 16 -1.36 -0.01 12.31
C SER A 16 -1.33 0.85 13.57
N LEU A 17 -0.27 0.77 14.36
CA LEU A 17 -0.11 1.59 15.55
C LEU A 17 -0.01 3.07 15.21
N LEU A 18 0.81 3.42 14.22
CA LEU A 18 0.98 4.80 13.79
C LEU A 18 -0.33 5.42 13.31
N LEU A 19 -1.06 4.70 12.47
CA LEU A 19 -2.30 5.19 11.89
C LEU A 19 -3.42 5.27 12.91
N LYS A 20 -3.52 4.31 13.81
CA LYS A 20 -4.51 4.34 14.91
C LYS A 20 -4.22 5.48 15.87
N HIS A 21 -2.95 5.75 16.15
CA HIS A 21 -2.55 6.88 16.98
C HIS A 21 -2.99 8.21 16.34
N ALA A 22 -2.98 8.28 15.03
CA ALA A 22 -3.48 9.43 14.26
C ALA A 22 -4.99 9.39 14.05
N LYS A 23 -5.70 8.49 14.73
CA LYS A 23 -7.17 8.35 14.74
C LYS A 23 -7.77 7.84 13.44
N HIS A 24 -7.02 7.09 12.65
CA HIS A 24 -7.54 6.39 11.49
C HIS A 24 -7.97 4.98 11.86
N GLU A 25 -9.03 4.51 11.21
CA GLU A 25 -9.35 3.09 11.22
C GLU A 25 -8.44 2.37 10.25
N VAL A 26 -7.89 1.23 10.64
CA VAL A 26 -6.89 0.49 9.87
C VAL A 26 -7.28 -0.96 9.76
N GLN A 27 -7.15 -1.51 8.57
CA GLN A 27 -7.18 -2.95 8.36
C GLN A 27 -5.88 -3.34 7.66
N ALA A 28 -5.17 -4.32 8.21
CA ALA A 28 -3.89 -4.78 7.67
C ALA A 28 -4.02 -6.22 7.19
N VAL A 29 -3.53 -6.48 5.98
CA VAL A 29 -3.56 -7.81 5.39
C VAL A 29 -2.18 -8.19 4.87
N ALA A 30 -1.92 -9.48 4.77
CA ALA A 30 -0.59 -10.01 4.44
C ALA A 30 -0.45 -10.46 2.99
N THR A 31 -1.55 -10.72 2.30
CA THR A 31 -1.52 -11.34 0.97
C THR A 31 -2.41 -10.59 -0.01
N PRO A 32 -2.10 -10.71 -1.32
CA PRO A 32 -2.98 -10.17 -2.36
C PRO A 32 -4.41 -10.70 -2.28
N LYS A 33 -4.58 -11.98 -1.96
CA LYS A 33 -5.90 -12.60 -1.85
C LYS A 33 -6.74 -11.94 -0.76
N GLU A 34 -6.15 -11.71 0.41
CA GLU A 34 -6.82 -11.02 1.50
C GLU A 34 -7.18 -9.58 1.13
N ALA A 35 -6.27 -8.89 0.44
CA ALA A 35 -6.51 -7.53 -0.02
C ALA A 35 -7.71 -7.45 -0.97
N ILE A 36 -7.80 -8.35 -1.92
CA ILE A 36 -8.91 -8.41 -2.87
C ILE A 36 -10.22 -8.70 -2.13
N ALA A 37 -10.20 -9.59 -1.15
CA ALA A 37 -11.39 -9.88 -0.33
C ALA A 37 -11.90 -8.62 0.37
N VAL A 38 -11.02 -7.78 0.88
CA VAL A 38 -11.39 -6.52 1.53
C VAL A 38 -12.01 -5.55 0.53
N VAL A 39 -11.35 -5.27 -0.59
CA VAL A 39 -11.82 -4.24 -1.54
C VAL A 39 -13.09 -4.66 -2.29
N ARG A 40 -13.40 -5.94 -2.30
CA ARG A 40 -14.68 -6.43 -2.83
C ARG A 40 -15.86 -6.12 -1.89
N SER A 41 -15.59 -5.95 -0.62
CA SER A 41 -16.64 -5.77 0.41
C SER A 41 -16.75 -4.31 0.87
N VAL A 42 -15.63 -3.60 0.94
CA VAL A 42 -15.57 -2.21 1.42
C VAL A 42 -14.67 -1.40 0.51
N THR A 43 -14.93 -0.10 0.43
CA THR A 43 -14.07 0.84 -0.28
C THR A 43 -13.19 1.56 0.74
N PRO A 44 -11.88 1.27 0.81
CA PRO A 44 -10.98 2.02 1.68
C PRO A 44 -10.88 3.48 1.24
N GLU A 45 -10.60 4.36 2.17
CA GLU A 45 -10.32 5.76 1.84
C GLU A 45 -8.89 5.96 1.32
N LEU A 46 -7.99 5.02 1.64
CA LEU A 46 -6.60 5.02 1.19
C LEU A 46 -6.03 3.62 1.33
N ILE A 47 -5.10 3.27 0.45
CA ILE A 47 -4.39 1.98 0.47
C ILE A 47 -2.89 2.24 0.54
N LEU A 48 -2.22 1.62 1.52
CA LEU A 48 -0.76 1.53 1.59
C LEU A 48 -0.38 0.12 1.14
N MET A 49 0.33 0.02 0.03
CA MET A 49 0.61 -1.27 -0.62
C MET A 49 2.09 -1.50 -0.78
N ASP A 50 2.60 -2.61 -0.22
CA ASP A 50 3.94 -3.09 -0.49
C ASP A 50 4.02 -3.57 -1.94
N MET A 51 5.09 -3.19 -2.64
CA MET A 51 5.34 -3.64 -4.02
C MET A 51 6.25 -4.86 -4.06
N ASN A 52 6.90 -5.20 -2.97
CA ASN A 52 7.91 -6.25 -2.91
C ASN A 52 7.41 -7.43 -2.07
N PHE A 53 6.43 -8.17 -2.59
CA PHE A 53 6.01 -9.41 -1.94
C PHE A 53 7.16 -10.42 -1.99
N SER A 54 7.33 -11.14 -0.89
CA SER A 54 8.56 -11.82 -0.49
C SER A 54 9.11 -12.86 -1.47
N LEU A 55 8.30 -13.41 -2.34
CA LEU A 55 8.70 -14.55 -3.16
C LEU A 55 9.19 -14.17 -4.56
N THR A 56 9.04 -12.92 -4.97
CA THR A 56 9.53 -12.47 -6.28
C THR A 56 10.29 -11.17 -6.13
N THR A 57 11.38 -11.04 -6.87
CA THR A 57 12.16 -9.80 -6.94
C THR A 57 11.73 -8.90 -8.10
N SER A 58 10.85 -9.39 -8.96
CA SER A 58 10.40 -8.66 -10.15
C SER A 58 9.38 -7.57 -9.86
N GLY A 59 8.62 -7.70 -8.76
CA GLY A 59 7.55 -6.77 -8.43
C GLY A 59 6.27 -6.96 -9.23
N ASP A 60 6.19 -7.97 -10.07
CA ASP A 60 5.03 -8.20 -10.94
C ASP A 60 3.75 -8.46 -10.13
N GLU A 61 3.87 -9.17 -9.00
CA GLU A 61 2.73 -9.43 -8.13
C GLU A 61 2.13 -8.12 -7.58
N GLY A 62 2.98 -7.18 -7.19
CA GLY A 62 2.53 -5.88 -6.71
C GLY A 62 1.82 -5.08 -7.79
N LEU A 63 2.35 -5.08 -9.02
CA LEU A 63 1.72 -4.40 -10.14
C LEU A 63 0.39 -5.02 -10.51
N ILE A 64 0.29 -6.34 -10.51
CA ILE A 64 -0.96 -7.06 -10.77
C ILE A 64 -2.00 -6.71 -9.71
N LEU A 65 -1.61 -6.74 -8.43
CA LEU A 65 -2.50 -6.39 -7.34
C LEU A 65 -2.97 -4.94 -7.45
N LEU A 66 -2.07 -4.01 -7.75
CA LEU A 66 -2.43 -2.60 -7.94
C LEU A 66 -3.51 -2.45 -9.00
N LYS A 67 -3.34 -3.08 -10.14
CA LYS A 67 -4.33 -3.05 -11.22
C LYS A 67 -5.67 -3.63 -10.78
N GLN A 68 -5.65 -4.73 -10.03
CA GLN A 68 -6.86 -5.36 -9.52
C GLN A 68 -7.60 -4.47 -8.52
N VAL A 69 -6.90 -3.89 -7.55
CA VAL A 69 -7.56 -3.02 -6.57
C VAL A 69 -8.12 -1.76 -7.22
N LYS A 70 -7.48 -1.25 -8.26
CA LYS A 70 -7.99 -0.08 -9.00
C LYS A 70 -9.24 -0.40 -9.82
N ILE A 71 -9.48 -1.67 -10.14
CA ILE A 71 -10.74 -2.09 -10.75
C ILE A 71 -11.89 -2.00 -9.74
N PHE A 72 -11.66 -2.45 -8.51
CA PHE A 72 -12.69 -2.45 -7.46
C PHE A 72 -12.92 -1.07 -6.85
N CYS A 73 -11.86 -0.27 -6.72
CA CYS A 73 -11.93 1.05 -6.10
C CYS A 73 -11.07 2.06 -6.88
N PRO A 74 -11.55 2.48 -8.08
CA PRO A 74 -10.75 3.32 -8.99
C PRO A 74 -10.41 4.69 -8.42
N ASP A 75 -11.21 5.20 -7.50
CA ASP A 75 -11.00 6.53 -6.91
C ASP A 75 -10.20 6.52 -5.61
N THR A 76 -9.92 5.33 -5.06
CA THR A 76 -9.14 5.22 -3.84
C THR A 76 -7.67 5.48 -4.14
N PRO A 77 -7.03 6.46 -3.47
CA PRO A 77 -5.59 6.68 -3.66
C PRO A 77 -4.80 5.51 -3.10
N VAL A 78 -3.79 5.08 -3.85
CA VAL A 78 -2.86 4.03 -3.46
C VAL A 78 -1.46 4.63 -3.34
N ILE A 79 -0.87 4.49 -2.17
CA ILE A 79 0.53 4.87 -1.93
C ILE A 79 1.33 3.57 -1.89
N LEU A 80 2.32 3.48 -2.77
CA LEU A 80 3.18 2.30 -2.86
C LEU A 80 4.30 2.39 -1.84
N MET A 81 4.66 1.27 -1.25
CA MET A 81 5.84 1.13 -0.41
C MET A 81 6.84 0.25 -1.13
N THR A 82 8.02 0.78 -1.43
CA THR A 82 9.03 0.08 -2.21
C THR A 82 10.33 -0.05 -1.45
N ALA A 83 11.05 -1.14 -1.67
CA ALA A 83 12.38 -1.31 -1.12
C ALA A 83 13.35 -0.33 -1.77
N TRP A 84 14.43 0.00 -1.05
CA TRP A 84 15.51 0.82 -1.57
C TRP A 84 16.05 0.19 -2.88
N GLY A 85 16.24 1.01 -3.89
CA GLY A 85 16.71 0.53 -5.19
C GLY A 85 15.63 0.11 -6.17
N SER A 86 14.35 0.19 -5.81
CA SER A 86 13.23 -0.23 -6.66
C SER A 86 12.52 0.94 -7.33
N ILE A 87 13.25 1.97 -7.74
CA ILE A 87 12.67 3.18 -8.32
C ILE A 87 11.95 2.87 -9.65
N SER A 88 12.52 2.00 -10.48
CA SER A 88 11.87 1.62 -11.74
C SER A 88 10.51 0.96 -11.50
N LEU A 89 10.39 0.16 -10.44
CA LEU A 89 9.13 -0.47 -10.06
C LEU A 89 8.13 0.58 -9.58
N ALA A 90 8.57 1.56 -8.80
CA ALA A 90 7.72 2.65 -8.36
C ALA A 90 7.18 3.44 -9.55
N VAL A 91 8.01 3.73 -10.55
CA VAL A 91 7.57 4.42 -11.77
C VAL A 91 6.50 3.62 -12.50
N LYS A 92 6.69 2.32 -12.65
CA LYS A 92 5.67 1.44 -13.25
C LYS A 92 4.36 1.47 -12.46
N GLY A 93 4.43 1.49 -11.14
CA GLY A 93 3.27 1.61 -10.29
C GLY A 93 2.53 2.93 -10.47
N MET A 94 3.26 4.03 -10.57
CA MET A 94 2.67 5.34 -10.84
C MET A 94 1.95 5.36 -12.19
N GLN A 95 2.55 4.75 -13.20
CA GLN A 95 1.93 4.61 -14.54
C GLN A 95 0.69 3.73 -14.51
N ALA A 96 0.61 2.79 -13.56
CA ALA A 96 -0.54 1.91 -13.39
C ALA A 96 -1.65 2.52 -12.53
N GLY A 97 -1.48 3.74 -12.05
CA GLY A 97 -2.52 4.48 -11.34
C GLY A 97 -2.29 4.73 -9.86
N ALA A 98 -1.12 4.44 -9.32
CA ALA A 98 -0.80 4.80 -7.94
C ALA A 98 -0.70 6.31 -7.79
N GLN A 99 -1.08 6.80 -6.61
CA GLN A 99 -1.04 8.24 -6.28
C GLN A 99 0.39 8.71 -6.01
N ASN A 100 1.17 7.90 -5.28
CA ASN A 100 2.54 8.22 -4.93
C ASN A 100 3.26 6.96 -4.46
N PHE A 101 4.55 7.10 -4.10
CA PHE A 101 5.30 6.01 -3.51
C PHE A 101 6.20 6.53 -2.38
N ILE A 102 6.55 5.63 -1.48
CA ILE A 102 7.48 5.88 -0.37
C ILE A 102 8.49 4.74 -0.34
N THR A 103 9.76 5.07 -0.13
CA THR A 103 10.82 4.06 0.00
C THR A 103 10.93 3.57 1.44
N LYS A 104 11.23 2.30 1.61
CA LYS A 104 11.52 1.70 2.93
C LYS A 104 13.02 1.82 3.24
N PRO A 105 13.42 2.17 4.44
CA PRO A 105 12.60 2.64 5.54
C PRO A 105 12.13 4.09 5.30
N TRP A 106 10.94 4.42 5.80
CA TRP A 106 10.38 5.76 5.65
C TRP A 106 10.58 6.59 6.92
N ASN A 107 10.43 7.90 6.77
CA ASN A 107 10.27 8.83 7.88
C ASN A 107 8.78 8.96 8.19
N ASN A 108 8.38 8.82 9.44
CA ASN A 108 6.97 8.87 9.82
C ASN A 108 6.30 10.21 9.48
N VAL A 109 7.02 11.31 9.59
CA VAL A 109 6.47 12.63 9.23
C VAL A 109 6.18 12.70 7.73
N VAL A 110 7.10 12.22 6.90
CA VAL A 110 6.92 12.19 5.45
C VAL A 110 5.74 11.29 5.08
N LEU A 111 5.66 10.10 5.69
CA LEU A 111 4.57 9.17 5.45
C LEU A 111 3.21 9.79 5.80
N MET A 112 3.10 10.39 6.98
CA MET A 112 1.84 11.01 7.42
C MET A 112 1.43 12.17 6.52
N ASN A 113 2.39 12.98 6.06
CA ASN A 113 2.10 14.05 5.10
C ASN A 113 1.54 13.50 3.78
N GLU A 114 2.12 12.42 3.27
CA GLU A 114 1.62 11.78 2.05
C GLU A 114 0.21 11.23 2.23
N ILE A 115 -0.07 10.64 3.38
CA ILE A 115 -1.41 10.11 3.68
C ILE A 115 -2.43 11.25 3.74
N GLU A 116 -2.11 12.34 4.40
CA GLU A 116 -3.04 13.47 4.58
C GLU A 116 -3.29 14.25 3.29
N THR A 117 -2.34 14.24 2.36
CA THR A 117 -2.49 14.93 1.07
C THR A 117 -3.10 14.05 -0.02
N ALA A 118 -3.22 12.78 0.24
CA ALA A 118 -3.75 11.84 -0.74
C ALA A 118 -5.28 11.91 -0.87
#